data_5995a79acf60de32dfb7d25de1c307a3
#
_entry.id   5995a79acf60de32dfb7d25de1c307a3
#
_cell.length_a   1.000
_cell.length_b   1.000
_cell.length_c   1.000
_cell.angle_alpha   90.00
_cell.angle_beta   90.00
_cell.angle_gamma   90.00
#
_symmetry.space_group_name_H-M   'P 1'
#
loop_
_entity.id
_entity.type
_entity.pdbx_description
1 polymer ?
#
loop_
_entity_poly.entity_id
_entity_poly.type
_entity_poly.pdbx_seq_one_letter_code
_entity_poly.pdbx_strand_id
1 'polypeptide(L)'
;MTIKEAEERSGMARANIRFYETEGLLSPLLEANGYRNYTEADLELLLRIKLLRTLGISLEEIKSLSQGEEELGDALDKRLVQLSREQAERVRAEAVCRSMREANVRFETLDAQRYLDAFTSGPEQVRPAADALAADQLPKVRSPWRRYFARSFDLLLCGALWNAVLGLGMNINVLNRAAGWQIVDGVVELVLLLLLEPLFLTLLGATPGKWLLGLRITDQNDQRLSYQAAFTRTCWVLWRGLGFQIVIYDLVRLWKSYKACQAGETLEWEYESDSVLTLRDERPWRNIAMGAAFVLVIGVQVLTARMAGMPRNRGEITVAEFCENYNRLAAYYEVETDSSLDSQGSWLAVEQESGAFVIHLGGELAPPEYRFTEEDGAMTGMAFTVTLENSDVWAPSYQDEMTLSALSFVGAQADCLPLDGELAALIRQISEHPFEDVQETLHGVTVTCEVDYSGYFDAGMGALIPEEDAETAYRFHFSMERTDRT
;
A
#
# COMPACT_ATOMS: atom_id res chain seq x y z
N MET A 1 37.02 16.36 -8.12
CA MET A 1 35.61 16.75 -8.27
C MET A 1 34.69 15.58 -7.97
N THR A 2 33.49 15.87 -7.53
CA THR A 2 32.44 14.86 -7.32
C THR A 2 31.91 14.36 -8.66
N ILE A 3 31.24 13.18 -8.64
CA ILE A 3 30.57 12.63 -9.84
C ILE A 3 29.49 13.57 -10.39
N LYS A 4 28.86 14.39 -9.52
CA LYS A 4 27.88 15.40 -9.93
C LYS A 4 28.52 16.49 -10.78
N GLU A 5 29.67 16.99 -10.35
CA GLU A 5 30.43 17.96 -11.09
C GLU A 5 31.00 17.40 -12.42
N ALA A 6 31.44 16.11 -12.39
CA ALA A 6 31.85 15.39 -13.59
C ALA A 6 30.70 15.25 -14.60
N GLU A 7 29.47 14.93 -14.14
CA GLU A 7 28.25 14.89 -14.95
C GLU A 7 27.91 16.26 -15.58
N GLU A 8 27.90 17.32 -14.76
CA GLU A 8 27.59 18.68 -15.22
C GLU A 8 28.62 19.19 -16.25
N ARG A 9 29.89 18.90 -16.04
CA ARG A 9 30.97 19.37 -16.92
C ARG A 9 31.18 18.54 -18.18
N SER A 10 31.01 17.22 -18.10
CA SER A 10 31.10 16.31 -19.26
C SER A 10 29.80 16.27 -20.08
N GLY A 11 28.66 16.62 -19.45
CA GLY A 11 27.34 16.43 -20.02
C GLY A 11 27.02 14.94 -20.28
N MET A 12 27.59 14.04 -19.48
CA MET A 12 27.32 12.61 -19.50
C MET A 12 26.55 12.21 -18.24
N ALA A 13 25.56 11.37 -18.38
CA ALA A 13 24.83 10.85 -17.22
C ALA A 13 25.79 10.06 -16.28
N ARG A 14 25.58 10.16 -14.97
CA ARG A 14 26.38 9.44 -13.95
C ARG A 14 26.45 7.94 -14.19
N ALA A 15 25.36 7.34 -14.67
CA ALA A 15 25.31 5.94 -15.02
C ALA A 15 26.36 5.58 -16.08
N ASN A 16 26.53 6.44 -17.10
CA ASN A 16 27.54 6.23 -18.13
C ASN A 16 28.97 6.40 -17.57
N ILE A 17 29.18 7.37 -16.67
CA ILE A 17 30.49 7.57 -16.04
C ILE A 17 30.89 6.34 -15.23
N ARG A 18 29.96 5.77 -14.43
CA ARG A 18 30.22 4.54 -13.67
C ARG A 18 30.37 3.30 -14.55
N PHE A 19 29.61 3.24 -15.64
CA PHE A 19 29.78 2.16 -16.60
C PHE A 19 31.22 2.14 -17.14
N TYR A 20 31.80 3.30 -17.47
CA TYR A 20 33.18 3.38 -17.91
C TYR A 20 34.19 3.07 -16.80
N GLU A 21 33.87 3.32 -15.53
CA GLU A 21 34.67 2.83 -14.40
C GLU A 21 34.66 1.31 -14.32
N THR A 22 33.46 0.71 -14.41
CA THR A 22 33.28 -0.77 -14.36
C THR A 22 34.00 -1.46 -15.53
N GLU A 23 33.99 -0.81 -16.69
CA GLU A 23 34.69 -1.25 -17.88
C GLU A 23 36.22 -0.99 -17.85
N GLY A 24 36.71 -0.37 -16.76
CA GLY A 24 38.15 -0.13 -16.58
C GLY A 24 38.73 1.03 -17.40
N LEU A 25 37.88 1.82 -18.03
CA LEU A 25 38.27 3.01 -18.79
C LEU A 25 38.57 4.24 -17.90
N LEU A 26 37.97 4.27 -16.69
CA LEU A 26 38.15 5.31 -15.68
C LEU A 26 38.58 4.68 -14.36
N SER A 27 39.51 5.33 -13.67
CA SER A 27 40.02 4.89 -12.37
C SER A 27 40.08 6.06 -11.39
N PRO A 28 38.93 6.60 -10.94
CA PRO A 28 38.91 7.76 -10.05
C PRO A 28 39.57 7.43 -8.71
N LEU A 29 40.18 8.41 -8.09
CA LEU A 29 40.78 8.28 -6.77
C LEU A 29 39.69 8.07 -5.70
N LEU A 30 39.90 7.10 -4.81
CA LEU A 30 39.06 6.91 -3.63
C LEU A 30 39.62 7.75 -2.48
N GLU A 31 38.79 8.64 -1.91
CA GLU A 31 39.14 9.37 -0.70
C GLU A 31 39.03 8.46 0.54
N ALA A 32 39.63 8.89 1.65
CA ALA A 32 39.61 8.15 2.92
C ALA A 32 38.19 7.90 3.47
N ASN A 33 37.20 8.66 3.04
CA ASN A 33 35.77 8.52 3.36
C ASN A 33 35.02 7.59 2.42
N GLY A 34 35.71 6.96 1.44
CA GLY A 34 35.13 6.05 0.44
C GLY A 34 34.47 6.76 -0.75
N TYR A 35 34.50 8.10 -0.82
CA TYR A 35 33.95 8.82 -1.96
C TYR A 35 34.95 8.86 -3.14
N ARG A 36 34.40 8.79 -4.35
CA ARG A 36 35.19 8.89 -5.59
C ARG A 36 35.51 10.35 -5.87
N ASN A 37 36.75 10.61 -6.17
CA ASN A 37 37.26 11.94 -6.56
C ASN A 37 37.82 11.88 -7.97
N TYR A 38 37.10 12.50 -8.91
CA TYR A 38 37.47 12.58 -10.30
C TYR A 38 38.46 13.77 -10.52
N THR A 39 39.47 13.54 -11.32
CA THR A 39 40.46 14.53 -11.67
C THR A 39 40.06 15.28 -12.96
N GLU A 40 40.78 16.34 -13.31
CA GLU A 40 40.62 16.98 -14.63
C GLU A 40 41.01 16.04 -15.77
N ALA A 41 41.97 15.14 -15.56
CA ALA A 41 42.34 14.11 -16.53
C ALA A 41 41.20 13.12 -16.78
N ASP A 42 40.46 12.71 -15.73
CA ASP A 42 39.29 11.88 -15.87
C ASP A 42 38.16 12.57 -16.66
N LEU A 43 37.97 13.88 -16.44
CA LEU A 43 37.03 14.68 -17.23
C LEU A 43 37.39 14.74 -18.70
N GLU A 44 38.69 14.97 -19.00
CA GLU A 44 39.17 15.01 -20.37
C GLU A 44 39.00 13.63 -21.06
N LEU A 45 39.25 12.54 -20.34
CA LEU A 45 39.03 11.20 -20.83
C LEU A 45 37.54 10.92 -21.09
N LEU A 46 36.64 11.36 -20.20
CA LEU A 46 35.20 11.27 -20.42
C LEU A 46 34.75 12.02 -21.69
N LEU A 47 35.31 13.19 -21.94
CA LEU A 47 35.00 13.97 -23.17
C LEU A 47 35.52 13.26 -24.43
N ARG A 48 36.71 12.64 -24.37
CA ARG A 48 37.24 11.80 -25.48
C ARG A 48 36.34 10.59 -25.74
N ILE A 49 35.96 9.86 -24.71
CA ILE A 49 35.03 8.72 -24.81
C ILE A 49 33.72 9.22 -25.43
N LYS A 50 33.16 10.31 -24.95
CA LYS A 50 31.92 10.89 -25.48
C LYS A 50 31.99 11.19 -26.97
N LEU A 51 33.08 11.83 -27.40
CA LEU A 51 33.29 12.15 -28.80
C LEU A 51 33.35 10.87 -29.66
N LEU A 52 34.17 9.91 -29.28
CA LEU A 52 34.36 8.65 -30.04
C LEU A 52 33.05 7.85 -30.11
N ARG A 53 32.31 7.78 -29.01
CA ARG A 53 30.97 7.15 -28.97
C ARG A 53 29.96 7.88 -29.87
N THR A 54 29.99 9.21 -29.91
CA THR A 54 29.14 10.01 -30.82
C THR A 54 29.45 9.75 -32.28
N LEU A 55 30.71 9.48 -32.60
CA LEU A 55 31.12 9.09 -33.95
C LEU A 55 30.80 7.62 -34.29
N GLY A 56 30.33 6.81 -33.28
CA GLY A 56 29.93 5.43 -33.48
C GLY A 56 31.05 4.42 -33.34
N ILE A 57 32.17 4.78 -32.69
CA ILE A 57 33.27 3.86 -32.36
C ILE A 57 32.81 3.01 -31.15
N SER A 58 33.01 1.71 -31.23
CA SER A 58 32.60 0.76 -30.19
C SER A 58 33.41 0.92 -28.91
N LEU A 59 32.88 0.42 -27.79
CA LEU A 59 33.56 0.48 -26.51
C LEU A 59 34.84 -0.37 -26.51
N GLU A 60 34.81 -1.51 -27.17
CA GLU A 60 35.99 -2.39 -27.32
C GLU A 60 37.12 -1.69 -28.06
N GLU A 61 36.81 -0.98 -29.16
CA GLU A 61 37.77 -0.17 -29.89
C GLU A 61 38.31 0.96 -29.02
N ILE A 62 37.47 1.65 -28.23
CA ILE A 62 37.92 2.71 -27.31
C ILE A 62 38.84 2.11 -26.22
N LYS A 63 38.60 0.91 -25.75
CA LYS A 63 39.50 0.21 -24.82
C LYS A 63 40.84 -0.07 -25.47
N SER A 64 40.86 -0.66 -26.67
CA SER A 64 42.08 -0.91 -27.42
C SER A 64 42.87 0.36 -27.68
N LEU A 65 42.18 1.48 -28.03
CA LEU A 65 42.79 2.80 -28.16
C LEU A 65 43.39 3.32 -26.83
N SER A 66 42.68 3.11 -25.71
CA SER A 66 43.17 3.55 -24.40
C SER A 66 44.38 2.73 -23.90
N GLN A 67 44.49 1.49 -24.33
CA GLN A 67 45.60 0.56 -24.03
C GLN A 67 46.77 0.71 -24.99
N GLY A 68 46.58 1.50 -26.05
CA GLY A 68 47.64 1.67 -27.07
C GLY A 68 47.79 0.46 -28.01
N GLU A 69 46.83 -0.41 -28.08
CA GLU A 69 46.78 -1.57 -28.95
C GLU A 69 46.37 -1.25 -30.39
N GLU A 70 45.68 -0.13 -30.56
CA GLU A 70 45.18 0.40 -31.84
C GLU A 70 45.47 1.90 -31.98
N GLU A 71 45.75 2.34 -33.19
CA GLU A 71 45.89 3.79 -33.46
C GLU A 71 44.57 4.42 -33.79
N LEU A 72 44.35 5.70 -33.33
CA LEU A 72 43.12 6.44 -33.57
C LEU A 72 42.84 6.61 -35.08
N GLY A 73 43.87 6.71 -35.92
CA GLY A 73 43.76 6.79 -37.39
C GLY A 73 43.05 5.58 -37.97
N ASP A 74 43.50 4.38 -37.57
CA ASP A 74 42.93 3.10 -38.05
C ASP A 74 41.47 2.92 -37.64
N ALA A 75 41.16 3.27 -36.39
CA ALA A 75 39.78 3.23 -35.90
C ALA A 75 38.85 4.21 -36.66
N LEU A 76 39.33 5.42 -36.98
CA LEU A 76 38.60 6.38 -37.77
C LEU A 76 38.43 5.93 -39.24
N ASP A 77 39.46 5.34 -39.85
CA ASP A 77 39.34 4.81 -41.20
C ASP A 77 38.37 3.63 -41.29
N LYS A 78 38.35 2.71 -40.31
CA LYS A 78 37.35 1.67 -40.21
C LYS A 78 35.95 2.28 -40.11
N ARG A 79 35.77 3.30 -39.31
CA ARG A 79 34.46 3.96 -39.12
C ARG A 79 34.02 4.70 -40.40
N LEU A 80 34.94 5.35 -41.13
CA LEU A 80 34.63 5.99 -42.40
C LEU A 80 34.12 4.97 -43.45
N VAL A 81 34.79 3.81 -43.56
CA VAL A 81 34.35 2.73 -44.43
C VAL A 81 32.94 2.23 -44.02
N GLN A 82 32.68 2.08 -42.73
CA GLN A 82 31.39 1.66 -42.23
C GLN A 82 30.29 2.71 -42.53
N LEU A 83 30.55 4.01 -42.32
CA LEU A 83 29.61 5.08 -42.64
C LEU A 83 29.27 5.12 -44.15
N SER A 84 30.27 4.88 -44.99
CA SER A 84 30.06 4.79 -46.46
C SER A 84 29.13 3.62 -46.83
N ARG A 85 29.25 2.49 -46.13
CA ARG A 85 28.35 1.32 -46.31
C ARG A 85 26.96 1.62 -45.80
N GLU A 86 26.79 2.19 -44.60
CA GLU A 86 25.51 2.60 -44.02
C GLU A 86 24.78 3.59 -44.95
N GLN A 87 25.52 4.53 -45.54
CA GLN A 87 24.96 5.48 -46.50
C GLN A 87 24.47 4.79 -47.77
N ALA A 88 25.25 3.82 -48.31
CA ALA A 88 24.83 3.03 -49.47
C ALA A 88 23.61 2.17 -49.18
N GLU A 89 23.48 1.61 -47.98
CA GLU A 89 22.26 0.88 -47.54
C GLU A 89 21.05 1.79 -47.42
N ARG A 90 21.20 2.99 -46.86
CA ARG A 90 20.10 3.97 -46.79
C ARG A 90 19.60 4.36 -48.17
N VAL A 91 20.51 4.61 -49.09
CA VAL A 91 20.15 4.93 -50.50
C VAL A 91 19.40 3.78 -51.15
N ARG A 92 19.82 2.54 -50.90
CA ARG A 92 19.10 1.34 -51.39
C ARG A 92 17.71 1.20 -50.77
N ALA A 93 17.61 1.36 -49.44
CA ALA A 93 16.35 1.33 -48.72
C ALA A 93 15.38 2.39 -49.26
N GLU A 94 15.87 3.60 -49.49
CA GLU A 94 15.06 4.68 -50.11
C GLU A 94 14.60 4.30 -51.52
N ALA A 95 15.46 3.73 -52.34
CA ALA A 95 15.12 3.29 -53.69
C ALA A 95 14.04 2.19 -53.65
N VAL A 96 14.15 1.19 -52.77
CA VAL A 96 13.15 0.14 -52.59
C VAL A 96 11.83 0.72 -52.09
N CYS A 97 11.83 1.57 -51.10
CA CYS A 97 10.63 2.24 -50.58
C CYS A 97 9.95 3.08 -51.68
N ARG A 98 10.74 3.79 -52.50
CA ARG A 98 10.24 4.58 -53.64
C ARG A 98 9.60 3.71 -54.69
N SER A 99 10.24 2.59 -55.09
CA SER A 99 9.70 1.62 -56.05
C SER A 99 8.43 0.95 -55.54
N MET A 100 8.34 0.60 -54.26
CA MET A 100 7.13 0.07 -53.65
C MET A 100 5.97 1.08 -53.70
N ARG A 101 6.27 2.35 -53.41
CA ARG A 101 5.29 3.44 -53.47
C ARG A 101 4.79 3.72 -54.88
N GLU A 102 5.69 3.77 -55.86
CA GLU A 102 5.37 3.96 -57.27
C GLU A 102 4.55 2.79 -57.85
N ALA A 103 4.84 1.56 -57.41
CA ALA A 103 4.08 0.39 -57.78
C ALA A 103 2.72 0.27 -57.04
N ASN A 104 2.40 1.20 -56.11
CA ASN A 104 1.20 1.21 -55.28
C ASN A 104 0.90 -0.15 -54.64
N VAL A 105 1.95 -0.79 -54.10
CA VAL A 105 1.88 -2.13 -53.49
C VAL A 105 1.03 -2.10 -52.23
N ARG A 106 0.04 -3.01 -52.14
CA ARG A 106 -0.75 -3.22 -50.92
C ARG A 106 -0.13 -4.33 -50.09
N PHE A 107 -0.35 -4.32 -48.76
CA PHE A 107 0.19 -5.30 -47.86
C PHE A 107 -0.19 -6.73 -48.25
N GLU A 108 -1.44 -6.96 -48.67
CA GLU A 108 -1.96 -8.28 -49.07
C GLU A 108 -1.35 -8.81 -50.39
N THR A 109 -0.82 -7.92 -51.23
CA THR A 109 -0.25 -8.28 -52.55
C THR A 109 1.26 -8.07 -52.62
N LEU A 110 1.91 -7.84 -51.44
CA LEU A 110 3.33 -7.60 -51.37
C LEU A 110 4.14 -8.87 -51.63
N ASP A 111 4.85 -8.89 -52.75
CA ASP A 111 5.87 -9.91 -53.02
C ASP A 111 7.15 -9.58 -52.26
N ALA A 112 7.20 -10.07 -51.03
CA ALA A 112 8.30 -9.77 -50.10
C ALA A 112 9.65 -10.29 -50.65
N GLN A 113 9.67 -11.43 -51.32
CA GLN A 113 10.90 -12.03 -51.81
C GLN A 113 11.56 -11.14 -52.89
N ARG A 114 10.78 -10.59 -53.78
CA ARG A 114 11.26 -9.69 -54.84
C ARG A 114 12.00 -8.46 -54.26
N TYR A 115 11.46 -7.87 -53.18
CA TYR A 115 12.05 -6.69 -52.58
C TYR A 115 13.21 -7.03 -51.62
N LEU A 116 13.19 -8.21 -51.01
CA LEU A 116 14.31 -8.72 -50.23
C LEU A 116 15.51 -9.05 -51.12
N ASP A 117 15.29 -9.65 -52.30
CA ASP A 117 16.37 -9.92 -53.26
C ASP A 117 17.00 -8.62 -53.78
N ALA A 118 16.24 -7.54 -53.90
CA ALA A 118 16.77 -6.23 -54.22
C ALA A 118 17.66 -5.61 -53.12
N PHE A 119 17.41 -6.02 -51.88
CA PHE A 119 18.25 -5.63 -50.75
C PHE A 119 19.52 -6.46 -50.66
N THR A 120 19.46 -7.78 -50.94
CA THR A 120 20.55 -8.76 -50.77
C THR A 120 21.55 -8.76 -51.93
N SER A 121 21.25 -8.14 -53.07
CA SER A 121 22.12 -8.12 -54.27
C SER A 121 23.34 -7.20 -54.13
N GLY A 122 23.82 -6.91 -52.91
CA GLY A 122 25.00 -6.09 -52.60
C GLY A 122 26.01 -6.82 -51.69
N PRO A 123 27.27 -6.38 -51.63
CA PRO A 123 28.31 -7.06 -50.87
C PRO A 123 28.01 -7.17 -49.40
N GLU A 124 28.32 -8.32 -48.90
CA GLU A 124 28.34 -8.91 -47.57
C GLU A 124 27.93 -8.09 -46.35
N GLN A 125 27.03 -8.72 -45.58
CA GLN A 125 26.39 -8.23 -44.36
C GLN A 125 27.41 -7.83 -43.29
N VAL A 126 27.44 -6.55 -42.97
CA VAL A 126 27.95 -6.05 -41.68
C VAL A 126 26.73 -5.66 -40.84
N ARG A 127 26.54 -6.31 -39.71
CA ARG A 127 25.53 -5.88 -38.72
C ARG A 127 25.70 -4.40 -38.42
N PRO A 128 24.64 -3.59 -38.47
CA PRO A 128 24.78 -2.15 -38.28
C PRO A 128 25.30 -1.83 -36.88
N ALA A 129 26.31 -0.95 -36.81
CA ALA A 129 26.86 -0.44 -35.54
C ALA A 129 25.77 0.22 -34.65
N ALA A 130 24.62 0.55 -35.24
CA ALA A 130 23.44 1.01 -34.51
C ALA A 130 22.94 0.00 -33.47
N ASP A 131 23.02 -1.32 -33.74
CA ASP A 131 22.60 -2.35 -32.81
C ASP A 131 23.60 -2.48 -31.63
N ALA A 132 24.89 -2.30 -31.88
CA ALA A 132 25.89 -2.27 -30.82
C ALA A 132 25.77 -1.00 -29.94
N LEU A 133 25.47 0.16 -30.52
CA LEU A 133 25.20 1.39 -29.78
C LEU A 133 23.89 1.32 -28.99
N ALA A 134 22.86 0.64 -29.52
CA ALA A 134 21.61 0.42 -28.80
C ALA A 134 21.77 -0.55 -27.63
N ALA A 135 22.65 -1.57 -27.78
CA ALA A 135 22.96 -2.51 -26.71
C ALA A 135 23.69 -1.86 -25.50
N ASP A 136 24.49 -0.81 -25.77
CA ASP A 136 25.23 -0.07 -24.74
C ASP A 136 24.40 1.05 -24.05
N GLN A 137 23.17 1.29 -24.50
CA GLN A 137 22.29 2.25 -23.83
C GLN A 137 21.51 1.56 -22.75
N LEU A 138 21.73 1.97 -21.49
CA LEU A 138 20.86 1.58 -20.38
C LEU A 138 19.41 1.91 -20.74
N PRO A 139 18.48 0.94 -20.66
CA PRO A 139 17.11 1.16 -21.04
C PRO A 139 16.47 2.23 -20.15
N LYS A 140 16.17 3.39 -20.73
CA LYS A 140 15.56 4.52 -20.02
C LYS A 140 14.06 4.27 -19.91
N VAL A 141 13.60 3.79 -18.77
CA VAL A 141 12.16 3.63 -18.50
C VAL A 141 11.56 4.95 -18.04
N ARG A 142 10.90 5.65 -18.96
CA ARG A 142 10.14 6.87 -18.68
C ARG A 142 8.70 6.52 -18.29
N SER A 143 8.48 6.15 -17.04
CA SER A 143 7.13 5.84 -16.56
C SER A 143 6.96 6.22 -15.09
N PRO A 144 7.01 7.54 -14.74
CA PRO A 144 6.96 7.97 -13.34
C PRO A 144 5.66 7.53 -12.65
N TRP A 145 4.52 7.60 -13.34
CA TRP A 145 3.23 7.18 -12.79
C TRP A 145 3.15 5.69 -12.49
N ARG A 146 3.68 4.81 -13.37
CA ARG A 146 3.72 3.37 -13.10
C ARG A 146 4.59 3.06 -11.88
N ARG A 147 5.71 3.74 -11.72
CA ARG A 147 6.60 3.60 -10.54
C ARG A 147 5.88 4.02 -9.26
N TYR A 148 5.18 5.15 -9.31
CA TYR A 148 4.40 5.68 -8.19
C TYR A 148 3.27 4.73 -7.78
N PHE A 149 2.39 4.36 -8.72
CA PHE A 149 1.27 3.46 -8.41
C PHE A 149 1.72 2.07 -7.96
N ALA A 150 2.81 1.52 -8.54
CA ALA A 150 3.38 0.27 -8.05
C ALA A 150 3.82 0.38 -6.57
N ARG A 151 4.47 1.48 -6.21
CA ARG A 151 4.92 1.73 -4.84
C ARG A 151 3.76 1.94 -3.87
N SER A 152 2.78 2.76 -4.27
CA SER A 152 1.58 3.01 -3.46
C SER A 152 0.80 1.72 -3.20
N PHE A 153 0.73 0.83 -4.19
CA PHE A 153 0.10 -0.48 -4.03
C PHE A 153 0.87 -1.39 -3.07
N ASP A 154 2.21 -1.43 -3.17
CA ASP A 154 3.04 -2.20 -2.25
C ASP A 154 2.89 -1.72 -0.79
N LEU A 155 2.82 -0.40 -0.56
CA LEU A 155 2.52 0.19 0.75
C LEU A 155 1.12 -0.19 1.24
N LEU A 156 0.10 -0.08 0.39
CA LEU A 156 -1.26 -0.48 0.72
C LEU A 156 -1.35 -1.96 1.14
N LEU A 157 -0.57 -2.84 0.51
CA LEU A 157 -0.49 -4.26 0.91
C LEU A 157 0.16 -4.44 2.29
N CYS A 158 1.22 -3.68 2.59
CA CYS A 158 1.85 -3.71 3.92
C CYS A 158 0.86 -3.22 4.99
N GLY A 159 0.13 -2.13 4.72
CA GLY A 159 -0.92 -1.62 5.60
C GLY A 159 -2.06 -2.62 5.78
N ALA A 160 -2.52 -3.27 4.71
CA ALA A 160 -3.55 -4.31 4.80
C ALA A 160 -3.12 -5.49 5.69
N LEU A 161 -1.88 -5.93 5.54
CA LEU A 161 -1.32 -6.99 6.38
C LEU A 161 -1.25 -6.58 7.85
N TRP A 162 -0.75 -5.37 8.13
CA TRP A 162 -0.65 -4.85 9.49
C TRP A 162 -2.02 -4.65 10.14
N ASN A 163 -2.97 -4.05 9.43
CA ASN A 163 -4.35 -3.87 9.92
C ASN A 163 -5.05 -5.20 10.20
N ALA A 164 -4.77 -6.24 9.41
CA ALA A 164 -5.28 -7.58 9.69
C ALA A 164 -4.69 -8.16 10.99
N VAL A 165 -3.40 -7.95 11.26
CA VAL A 165 -2.77 -8.37 12.51
C VAL A 165 -3.38 -7.62 13.71
N LEU A 166 -3.56 -6.31 13.60
CA LEU A 166 -4.15 -5.50 14.67
C LEU A 166 -5.60 -5.91 14.95
N GLY A 167 -6.44 -5.96 13.92
CA GLY A 167 -7.87 -6.23 14.08
C GLY A 167 -8.17 -7.68 14.47
N LEU A 168 -7.70 -8.64 13.68
CA LEU A 168 -8.03 -10.05 13.88
C LEU A 168 -7.15 -10.74 14.94
N GLY A 169 -5.89 -10.33 15.03
CA GLY A 169 -4.92 -10.91 15.96
C GLY A 169 -4.92 -10.28 17.34
N MET A 170 -4.94 -8.96 17.41
CA MET A 170 -4.76 -8.20 18.65
C MET A 170 -6.06 -7.57 19.20
N ASN A 171 -7.18 -7.75 18.50
CA ASN A 171 -8.49 -7.15 18.85
C ASN A 171 -8.46 -5.62 18.97
N ILE A 172 -7.70 -4.96 18.09
CA ILE A 172 -7.59 -3.50 18.09
C ILE A 172 -8.45 -2.92 16.97
N ASN A 173 -9.27 -1.92 17.29
CA ASN A 173 -10.07 -1.20 16.31
C ASN A 173 -9.22 -0.25 15.48
N VAL A 174 -8.90 -0.66 14.26
CA VAL A 174 -8.07 0.14 13.34
C VAL A 174 -8.78 1.39 12.81
N LEU A 175 -10.13 1.43 12.85
CA LEU A 175 -10.91 2.57 12.35
C LEU A 175 -10.97 3.72 13.35
N ASN A 176 -10.85 3.44 14.64
CA ASN A 176 -10.93 4.43 15.73
C ASN A 176 -9.59 4.63 16.45
N ARG A 177 -8.48 4.42 15.75
CA ARG A 177 -7.14 4.47 16.35
C ARG A 177 -6.71 5.90 16.63
N ALA A 178 -6.24 6.17 17.84
CA ALA A 178 -5.71 7.49 18.22
C ALA A 178 -4.54 7.93 17.31
N ALA A 179 -4.45 9.23 17.02
CA ALA A 179 -3.48 9.78 16.06
C ALA A 179 -2.02 9.42 16.36
N GLY A 180 -1.63 9.32 17.64
CA GLY A 180 -0.29 8.88 18.04
C GLY A 180 0.05 7.46 17.59
N TRP A 181 -0.91 6.54 17.72
CA TRP A 181 -0.76 5.16 17.27
C TRP A 181 -0.75 5.01 15.76
N GLN A 182 -1.48 5.86 15.01
CA GLN A 182 -1.42 5.87 13.54
C GLN A 182 -0.01 6.16 13.03
N ILE A 183 0.77 6.99 13.74
CA ILE A 183 2.18 7.24 13.43
C ILE A 183 3.01 5.96 13.64
N VAL A 184 2.77 5.24 14.73
CA VAL A 184 3.45 3.96 15.00
C VAL A 184 3.11 2.93 13.92
N ASP A 185 1.84 2.84 13.54
CA ASP A 185 1.36 1.94 12.48
C ASP A 185 2.06 2.27 11.14
N GLY A 186 2.17 3.54 10.78
CA GLY A 186 2.91 3.98 9.59
C GLY A 186 4.40 3.60 9.63
N VAL A 187 5.05 3.66 10.79
CA VAL A 187 6.44 3.18 10.95
C VAL A 187 6.52 1.68 10.75
N VAL A 188 5.58 0.90 11.31
CA VAL A 188 5.53 -0.56 11.12
C VAL A 188 5.34 -0.92 9.65
N GLU A 189 4.46 -0.22 8.93
CA GLU A 189 4.27 -0.41 7.47
C GLU A 189 5.56 -0.17 6.68
N LEU A 190 6.31 0.88 7.02
CA LEU A 190 7.62 1.14 6.40
C LEU A 190 8.65 0.06 6.71
N VAL A 191 8.67 -0.46 7.94
CA VAL A 191 9.52 -1.59 8.33
C VAL A 191 9.14 -2.86 7.57
N LEU A 192 7.84 -3.16 7.44
CA LEU A 192 7.36 -4.28 6.64
C LEU A 192 7.78 -4.14 5.17
N LEU A 193 7.64 -2.96 4.59
CA LEU A 193 8.11 -2.71 3.23
C LEU A 193 9.62 -2.91 3.11
N LEU A 194 10.42 -2.43 4.08
CA LEU A 194 11.88 -2.56 4.11
C LEU A 194 12.33 -4.03 4.15
N LEU A 195 11.54 -4.90 4.75
CA LEU A 195 11.82 -6.34 4.84
C LEU A 195 11.30 -7.11 3.62
N LEU A 196 10.08 -6.81 3.19
CA LEU A 196 9.38 -7.58 2.14
C LEU A 196 9.84 -7.19 0.73
N GLU A 197 10.09 -5.91 0.44
CA GLU A 197 10.51 -5.50 -0.90
C GLU A 197 11.83 -6.14 -1.34
N PRO A 198 12.92 -6.14 -0.53
CA PRO A 198 14.16 -6.83 -0.92
C PRO A 198 13.96 -8.32 -1.16
N LEU A 199 13.12 -8.96 -0.34
CA LEU A 199 12.79 -10.38 -0.51
C LEU A 199 12.12 -10.64 -1.87
N PHE A 200 11.10 -9.86 -2.23
CA PHE A 200 10.43 -9.97 -3.52
C PHE A 200 11.36 -9.67 -4.70
N LEU A 201 12.22 -8.66 -4.58
CA LEU A 201 13.16 -8.30 -5.64
C LEU A 201 14.20 -9.41 -5.85
N THR A 202 14.69 -10.03 -4.80
CA THR A 202 15.65 -11.13 -4.88
C THR A 202 15.01 -12.40 -5.43
N LEU A 203 13.81 -12.76 -4.97
CA LEU A 203 13.16 -14.02 -5.36
C LEU A 203 12.47 -13.92 -6.73
N LEU A 204 11.80 -12.79 -7.02
CA LEU A 204 10.93 -12.65 -8.19
C LEU A 204 11.42 -11.56 -9.18
N GLY A 205 12.32 -10.68 -8.77
CA GLY A 205 12.78 -9.52 -9.56
C GLY A 205 11.74 -8.38 -9.64
N ALA A 206 10.60 -8.51 -8.95
CA ALA A 206 9.56 -7.49 -8.89
C ALA A 206 8.74 -7.65 -7.62
N THR A 207 8.26 -6.54 -7.06
CA THR A 207 7.21 -6.54 -6.03
C THR A 207 5.84 -6.78 -6.67
N PRO A 208 4.79 -7.12 -5.89
CA PRO A 208 3.44 -7.28 -6.43
C PRO A 208 2.97 -6.11 -7.27
N GLY A 209 3.13 -4.87 -6.79
CA GLY A 209 2.74 -3.67 -7.52
C GLY A 209 3.55 -3.46 -8.81
N LYS A 210 4.84 -3.73 -8.78
CA LYS A 210 5.71 -3.66 -9.97
C LYS A 210 5.35 -4.73 -10.99
N TRP A 211 5.08 -5.95 -10.54
CA TRP A 211 4.68 -7.06 -11.41
C TRP A 211 3.35 -6.77 -12.12
N LEU A 212 2.34 -6.24 -11.42
CA LEU A 212 1.06 -5.84 -12.01
C LEU A 212 1.24 -4.83 -13.15
N LEU A 213 2.14 -3.85 -12.99
CA LEU A 213 2.40 -2.82 -14.00
C LEU A 213 3.47 -3.20 -15.02
N GLY A 214 3.94 -4.46 -15.03
CA GLY A 214 4.93 -4.96 -16.00
C GLY A 214 6.34 -4.44 -15.76
N LEU A 215 6.63 -3.93 -14.56
CA LEU A 215 7.93 -3.43 -14.18
C LEU A 215 8.77 -4.57 -13.57
N ARG A 216 10.05 -4.62 -13.93
CA ARG A 216 11.04 -5.52 -13.32
C ARG A 216 12.28 -4.74 -12.92
N ILE A 217 12.93 -5.20 -11.87
CA ILE A 217 14.20 -4.65 -11.39
C ILE A 217 15.27 -5.75 -11.48
N THR A 218 16.36 -5.42 -12.16
CA THR A 218 17.50 -6.30 -12.36
C THR A 218 18.78 -5.54 -12.09
N ASP A 219 19.90 -6.23 -12.07
CA ASP A 219 21.22 -5.62 -12.19
C ASP A 219 21.51 -5.23 -13.64
N GLN A 220 22.69 -4.72 -13.90
CA GLN A 220 23.13 -4.31 -15.24
C GLN A 220 23.25 -5.49 -16.23
N ASN A 221 23.37 -6.73 -15.71
CA ASN A 221 23.48 -7.96 -16.50
C ASN A 221 22.13 -8.67 -16.70
N ASP A 222 20.99 -7.97 -16.47
CA ASP A 222 19.61 -8.51 -16.48
C ASP A 222 19.40 -9.66 -15.47
N GLN A 223 20.26 -9.75 -14.44
CA GLN A 223 20.12 -10.73 -13.37
C GLN A 223 19.33 -10.17 -12.20
N ARG A 224 18.82 -11.05 -11.33
CA ARG A 224 18.11 -10.63 -10.12
C ARG A 224 19.08 -9.99 -9.14
N LEU A 225 18.63 -8.96 -8.43
CA LEU A 225 19.43 -8.31 -7.40
C LEU A 225 19.74 -9.30 -6.25
N SER A 226 20.93 -9.19 -5.69
CA SER A 226 21.22 -9.80 -4.39
C SER A 226 20.36 -9.13 -3.31
N TYR A 227 20.11 -9.84 -2.19
CA TYR A 227 19.32 -9.27 -1.08
C TYR A 227 19.95 -7.97 -0.57
N GLN A 228 21.26 -7.90 -0.47
CA GLN A 228 21.97 -6.71 -0.01
C GLN A 228 21.75 -5.51 -0.96
N ALA A 229 21.89 -5.72 -2.27
CA ALA A 229 21.66 -4.67 -3.26
C ALA A 229 20.18 -4.22 -3.26
N ALA A 230 19.24 -5.16 -3.16
CA ALA A 230 17.82 -4.88 -3.06
C ALA A 230 17.46 -4.11 -1.77
N PHE A 231 18.05 -4.47 -0.64
CA PHE A 231 17.88 -3.78 0.63
C PHE A 231 18.43 -2.35 0.59
N THR A 232 19.67 -2.18 0.11
CA THR A 232 20.28 -0.86 -0.08
C THR A 232 19.41 0.02 -0.97
N ARG A 233 18.90 -0.54 -2.07
CA ARG A 233 17.97 0.15 -2.96
C ARG A 233 16.70 0.60 -2.23
N THR A 234 16.08 -0.29 -1.46
CA THR A 234 14.83 0.04 -0.73
C THR A 234 15.08 1.13 0.31
N CYS A 235 16.20 1.10 1.04
CA CYS A 235 16.59 2.18 1.95
C CYS A 235 16.71 3.53 1.23
N TRP A 236 17.39 3.56 0.09
CA TRP A 236 17.54 4.79 -0.69
C TRP A 236 16.21 5.30 -1.27
N VAL A 237 15.31 4.39 -1.69
CA VAL A 237 13.95 4.75 -2.12
C VAL A 237 13.16 5.38 -0.98
N LEU A 238 13.20 4.81 0.22
CA LEU A 238 12.51 5.37 1.39
C LEU A 238 13.07 6.75 1.75
N TRP A 239 14.39 6.90 1.75
CA TRP A 239 15.01 8.19 2.09
C TRP A 239 14.84 9.25 1.00
N ARG A 240 15.29 8.93 -0.23
CA ARG A 240 15.39 9.91 -1.33
C ARG A 240 14.17 9.93 -2.24
N GLY A 241 13.38 8.87 -2.25
CA GLY A 241 12.17 8.75 -3.05
C GLY A 241 10.92 9.21 -2.33
N LEU A 242 10.68 8.70 -1.11
CA LEU A 242 9.46 8.93 -0.34
C LEU A 242 9.65 9.84 0.89
N GLY A 243 10.89 10.26 1.22
CA GLY A 243 11.13 11.14 2.36
C GLY A 243 10.55 10.62 3.68
N PHE A 244 10.51 9.30 3.89
CA PHE A 244 9.87 8.63 5.04
C PHE A 244 8.40 9.01 5.26
N GLN A 245 7.68 9.37 4.20
CA GLN A 245 6.27 9.80 4.24
C GLN A 245 6.01 11.06 5.12
N ILE A 246 7.03 11.86 5.38
CA ILE A 246 6.84 13.17 5.99
C ILE A 246 6.19 14.08 4.95
N VAL A 247 4.91 14.43 5.14
CA VAL A 247 3.96 14.97 4.14
C VAL A 247 4.57 16.04 3.21
N ILE A 248 5.16 17.10 3.75
CA ILE A 248 5.75 18.19 2.94
C ILE A 248 7.03 17.72 2.24
N TYR A 249 7.88 16.97 2.94
CA TYR A 249 9.13 16.47 2.40
C TYR A 249 8.91 15.42 1.31
N ASP A 250 7.92 14.55 1.49
CA ASP A 250 7.50 13.55 0.51
C ASP A 250 7.06 14.22 -0.81
N LEU A 251 6.20 15.23 -0.76
CA LEU A 251 5.77 15.97 -1.96
C LEU A 251 6.96 16.58 -2.73
N VAL A 252 7.93 17.16 -2.02
CA VAL A 252 9.13 17.71 -2.65
C VAL A 252 9.99 16.61 -3.30
N ARG A 253 10.14 15.46 -2.62
CA ARG A 253 10.92 14.33 -3.14
C ARG A 253 10.23 13.68 -4.34
N LEU A 254 8.92 13.45 -4.27
CA LEU A 254 8.13 12.93 -5.39
C LEU A 254 8.22 13.85 -6.62
N TRP A 255 8.12 15.16 -6.42
CA TRP A 255 8.25 16.13 -7.51
C TRP A 255 9.64 16.11 -8.17
N LYS A 256 10.71 16.04 -7.37
CA LYS A 256 12.09 15.91 -7.88
C LYS A 256 12.27 14.60 -8.65
N SER A 257 11.78 13.48 -8.10
CA SER A 257 11.85 12.17 -8.73
C SER A 257 11.05 12.11 -10.04
N TYR A 258 9.88 12.78 -10.06
CA TYR A 258 9.06 12.91 -11.26
C TYR A 258 9.81 13.66 -12.37
N LYS A 259 10.41 14.82 -12.05
CA LYS A 259 11.18 15.61 -13.02
C LYS A 259 12.40 14.84 -13.54
N ALA A 260 13.17 14.20 -12.66
CA ALA A 260 14.33 13.40 -13.05
C ALA A 260 13.92 12.24 -13.98
N CYS A 261 12.81 11.55 -13.64
CA CYS A 261 12.27 10.49 -14.47
C CYS A 261 11.79 10.99 -15.86
N GLN A 262 11.14 12.17 -15.92
CA GLN A 262 10.75 12.79 -17.21
C GLN A 262 11.96 13.20 -18.05
N ALA A 263 13.02 13.72 -17.43
CA ALA A 263 14.25 14.07 -18.10
C ALA A 263 15.04 12.84 -18.60
N GLY A 264 14.64 11.63 -18.15
CA GLY A 264 15.33 10.38 -18.45
C GLY A 264 16.64 10.25 -17.68
N GLU A 265 16.76 10.93 -16.54
CA GLU A 265 17.89 10.81 -15.63
C GLU A 265 17.77 9.51 -14.81
N THR A 266 18.91 8.92 -14.44
CA THR A 266 18.96 7.79 -13.53
C THR A 266 18.64 8.27 -12.12
N LEU A 267 17.70 7.58 -11.44
CA LEU A 267 17.30 7.98 -10.10
C LEU A 267 18.40 7.60 -9.08
N GLU A 268 18.53 8.39 -8.00
CA GLU A 268 19.58 8.22 -7.00
C GLU A 268 19.66 6.79 -6.45
N TRP A 269 18.52 6.12 -6.21
CA TRP A 269 18.47 4.76 -5.71
C TRP A 269 18.81 3.68 -6.74
N GLU A 270 18.58 3.93 -8.03
CA GLU A 270 19.01 3.03 -9.11
C GLU A 270 20.51 3.06 -9.24
N TYR A 271 21.07 4.25 -9.10
CA TYR A 271 22.49 4.50 -9.12
C TYR A 271 23.22 3.83 -7.93
N GLU A 272 22.77 4.05 -6.68
CA GLU A 272 23.42 3.55 -5.46
C GLU A 272 23.34 2.02 -5.31
N SER A 273 22.40 1.38 -5.97
CA SER A 273 22.20 -0.07 -5.93
C SER A 273 22.61 -0.81 -7.21
N ASP A 274 23.19 -0.11 -8.18
CA ASP A 274 23.50 -0.63 -9.51
C ASP A 274 22.30 -1.38 -10.15
N SER A 275 21.08 -0.88 -9.88
CA SER A 275 19.85 -1.52 -10.33
C SER A 275 19.27 -0.80 -11.54
N VAL A 276 18.69 -1.58 -12.45
CA VAL A 276 18.01 -1.10 -13.64
C VAL A 276 16.54 -1.49 -13.56
N LEU A 277 15.66 -0.51 -13.80
CA LEU A 277 14.24 -0.77 -13.94
C LEU A 277 13.91 -0.96 -15.43
N THR A 278 13.39 -2.11 -15.77
CA THR A 278 12.94 -2.45 -17.12
C THR A 278 11.43 -2.55 -17.19
N LEU A 279 10.85 -2.13 -18.32
CA LEU A 279 9.43 -2.30 -18.62
C LEU A 279 9.29 -3.47 -19.60
N ARG A 280 8.77 -4.59 -19.11
CA ARG A 280 8.61 -5.81 -19.92
C ARG A 280 7.31 -5.86 -20.70
N ASP A 281 6.28 -5.14 -20.24
CA ASP A 281 4.96 -5.20 -20.84
C ASP A 281 4.23 -3.86 -20.69
N GLU A 282 3.93 -3.21 -21.81
CA GLU A 282 3.27 -1.91 -21.87
C GLU A 282 1.75 -1.98 -22.08
N ARG A 283 1.18 -3.18 -22.14
CA ARG A 283 -0.24 -3.38 -22.48
C ARG A 283 -1.14 -2.55 -21.54
N PRO A 284 -2.13 -1.81 -22.09
CA PRO A 284 -2.96 -0.88 -21.33
C PRO A 284 -3.86 -1.58 -20.29
N TRP A 285 -4.22 -2.86 -20.50
CA TRP A 285 -5.01 -3.63 -19.53
C TRP A 285 -4.37 -3.72 -18.15
N ARG A 286 -3.02 -3.61 -18.05
CA ARG A 286 -2.30 -3.63 -16.77
C ARG A 286 -2.66 -2.45 -15.87
N ASN A 287 -2.98 -1.29 -16.44
CA ASN A 287 -3.45 -0.13 -15.67
C ASN A 287 -4.84 -0.40 -15.09
N ILE A 288 -5.72 -1.08 -15.85
CA ILE A 288 -7.04 -1.50 -15.40
C ILE A 288 -6.91 -2.55 -14.29
N ALA A 289 -6.03 -3.55 -14.50
CA ALA A 289 -5.75 -4.58 -13.49
C ALA A 289 -5.21 -3.98 -12.19
N MET A 290 -4.35 -2.96 -12.25
CA MET A 290 -3.86 -2.24 -11.08
C MET A 290 -5.01 -1.53 -10.36
N GLY A 291 -5.89 -0.83 -11.08
CA GLY A 291 -7.07 -0.19 -10.50
C GLY A 291 -7.99 -1.21 -9.81
N ALA A 292 -8.27 -2.35 -10.45
CA ALA A 292 -9.05 -3.44 -9.86
C ALA A 292 -8.37 -4.03 -8.62
N ALA A 293 -7.04 -4.19 -8.64
CA ALA A 293 -6.28 -4.67 -7.49
C ALA A 293 -6.33 -3.70 -6.29
N PHE A 294 -6.27 -2.38 -6.52
CA PHE A 294 -6.48 -1.38 -5.46
C PHE A 294 -7.86 -1.53 -4.83
N VAL A 295 -8.91 -1.58 -5.65
CA VAL A 295 -10.29 -1.76 -5.16
C VAL A 295 -10.44 -3.06 -4.36
N LEU A 296 -9.85 -4.16 -4.85
CA LEU A 296 -9.88 -5.45 -4.15
C LEU A 296 -9.20 -5.36 -2.78
N VAL A 297 -7.99 -4.79 -2.70
CA VAL A 297 -7.25 -4.70 -1.42
C VAL A 297 -7.98 -3.79 -0.43
N ILE A 298 -8.54 -2.66 -0.89
CA ILE A 298 -9.36 -1.78 -0.05
C ILE A 298 -10.61 -2.53 0.43
N GLY A 299 -11.30 -3.27 -0.45
CA GLY A 299 -12.45 -4.09 -0.09
C GLY A 299 -12.11 -5.14 0.96
N VAL A 300 -10.96 -5.81 0.81
CA VAL A 300 -10.46 -6.78 1.81
C VAL A 300 -10.16 -6.09 3.14
N GLN A 301 -9.56 -4.91 3.15
CA GLN A 301 -9.31 -4.15 4.39
C GLN A 301 -10.61 -3.78 5.10
N VAL A 302 -11.61 -3.27 4.36
CA VAL A 302 -12.92 -2.95 4.92
C VAL A 302 -13.58 -4.21 5.50
N LEU A 303 -13.57 -5.31 4.75
CA LEU A 303 -14.12 -6.57 5.22
C LEU A 303 -13.40 -7.08 6.48
N THR A 304 -12.07 -7.01 6.51
CA THR A 304 -11.25 -7.41 7.67
C THR A 304 -11.58 -6.57 8.91
N ALA A 305 -11.71 -5.25 8.76
CA ALA A 305 -12.08 -4.36 9.85
C ALA A 305 -13.49 -4.66 10.39
N ARG A 306 -14.44 -4.95 9.49
CA ARG A 306 -15.80 -5.37 9.88
C ARG A 306 -15.83 -6.73 10.56
N MET A 307 -15.06 -7.69 10.07
CA MET A 307 -14.92 -9.00 10.71
C MET A 307 -14.29 -8.92 12.11
N ALA A 308 -13.35 -8.01 12.32
CA ALA A 308 -12.75 -7.80 13.64
C ALA A 308 -13.76 -7.28 14.66
N GLY A 309 -14.74 -6.47 14.23
CA GLY A 309 -15.85 -5.98 15.07
C GLY A 309 -17.01 -6.97 15.25
N MET A 310 -16.93 -8.19 14.71
CA MET A 310 -17.95 -9.22 14.91
C MET A 310 -17.64 -10.09 16.14
N PRO A 311 -18.67 -10.67 16.82
CA PRO A 311 -18.44 -11.63 17.90
C PRO A 311 -17.66 -12.86 17.41
N ARG A 312 -16.82 -13.42 18.28
CA ARG A 312 -16.03 -14.64 17.97
C ARG A 312 -16.88 -15.90 18.03
N ASN A 313 -17.67 -16.01 19.11
CA ASN A 313 -18.57 -17.14 19.31
C ASN A 313 -19.86 -16.85 18.56
N ARG A 314 -20.25 -17.75 17.65
CA ARG A 314 -21.37 -17.55 16.73
C ARG A 314 -22.23 -18.79 16.58
N GLY A 315 -23.47 -18.59 16.20
CA GLY A 315 -24.48 -19.65 16.09
C GLY A 315 -25.26 -19.80 17.39
N GLU A 316 -25.40 -21.02 17.86
CA GLU A 316 -26.01 -21.32 19.18
C GLU A 316 -24.94 -21.11 20.25
N ILE A 317 -24.99 -19.99 20.94
CA ILE A 317 -24.00 -19.60 21.96
C ILE A 317 -24.56 -19.86 23.37
N THR A 318 -23.68 -20.17 24.30
CA THR A 318 -23.96 -20.27 25.73
C THR A 318 -23.87 -18.89 26.38
N VAL A 319 -24.37 -18.74 27.63
CA VAL A 319 -24.20 -17.49 28.41
C VAL A 319 -22.71 -17.11 28.57
N ALA A 320 -21.86 -18.09 28.82
CA ALA A 320 -20.41 -17.84 28.93
C ALA A 320 -19.79 -17.27 27.62
N GLU A 321 -20.20 -17.80 26.47
CA GLU A 321 -19.77 -17.34 25.16
C GLU A 321 -20.34 -15.94 24.83
N PHE A 322 -21.57 -15.64 25.27
CA PHE A 322 -22.12 -14.28 25.19
C PHE A 322 -21.26 -13.28 25.99
N CYS A 323 -20.93 -13.63 27.26
CA CYS A 323 -20.11 -12.78 28.10
C CYS A 323 -18.71 -12.57 27.54
N GLU A 324 -18.09 -13.60 26.96
CA GLU A 324 -16.80 -13.48 26.25
C GLU A 324 -16.91 -12.54 25.04
N ASN A 325 -17.97 -12.66 24.23
CA ASN A 325 -18.26 -11.77 23.11
C ASN A 325 -18.42 -10.32 23.59
N TYR A 326 -19.22 -10.11 24.65
CA TYR A 326 -19.49 -8.80 25.22
C TYR A 326 -18.20 -8.11 25.67
N ASN A 327 -17.42 -8.73 26.53
CA ASN A 327 -16.18 -8.17 27.04
C ASN A 327 -15.16 -7.89 25.93
N ARG A 328 -15.08 -8.79 24.93
CA ARG A 328 -14.21 -8.58 23.77
C ARG A 328 -14.65 -7.41 22.92
N LEU A 329 -15.96 -7.25 22.68
CA LEU A 329 -16.49 -6.15 21.88
C LEU A 329 -16.40 -4.81 22.62
N ALA A 330 -16.62 -4.79 23.94
CA ALA A 330 -16.38 -3.63 24.76
C ALA A 330 -14.94 -3.12 24.62
N ALA A 331 -13.96 -4.02 24.73
CA ALA A 331 -12.55 -3.70 24.52
C ALA A 331 -12.24 -3.25 23.08
N TYR A 332 -12.87 -3.88 22.05
CA TYR A 332 -12.67 -3.53 20.65
C TYR A 332 -13.20 -2.14 20.31
N TYR A 333 -14.37 -1.79 20.83
CA TYR A 333 -15.00 -0.48 20.59
C TYR A 333 -14.53 0.59 21.58
N GLU A 334 -13.60 0.25 22.48
CA GLU A 334 -13.04 1.15 23.48
C GLU A 334 -14.15 1.79 24.34
N VAL A 335 -15.21 1.00 24.65
CA VAL A 335 -16.26 1.43 25.57
C VAL A 335 -15.68 1.43 26.97
N GLU A 336 -15.66 2.60 27.61
CA GLU A 336 -15.17 2.76 28.98
C GLU A 336 -16.18 2.13 29.96
N THR A 337 -15.92 0.91 30.40
CA THR A 337 -16.72 0.22 31.41
C THR A 337 -15.89 -0.02 32.66
N ASP A 338 -16.41 0.36 33.82
CA ASP A 338 -15.78 0.09 35.13
C ASP A 338 -15.95 -1.39 35.56
N SER A 339 -16.63 -2.20 34.73
CA SER A 339 -16.96 -3.58 35.03
C SER A 339 -16.96 -4.45 33.77
N SER A 340 -16.67 -5.74 33.97
CA SER A 340 -16.74 -6.79 32.94
C SER A 340 -17.69 -7.88 33.37
N LEU A 341 -18.20 -8.69 32.43
CA LEU A 341 -19.04 -9.82 32.74
C LEU A 341 -18.20 -11.09 33.03
N ASP A 342 -18.52 -11.79 34.10
CA ASP A 342 -18.01 -13.15 34.32
C ASP A 342 -18.69 -14.15 33.41
N SER A 343 -18.30 -15.42 33.49
CA SER A 343 -18.87 -16.49 32.66
C SER A 343 -20.36 -16.82 32.97
N GLN A 344 -20.92 -16.26 34.03
CA GLN A 344 -22.32 -16.45 34.44
C GLN A 344 -23.16 -15.17 34.19
N GLY A 345 -22.54 -14.12 33.66
CA GLY A 345 -23.21 -12.83 33.38
C GLY A 345 -23.32 -11.90 34.57
N SER A 346 -22.55 -12.14 35.62
CA SER A 346 -22.47 -11.24 36.76
C SER A 346 -21.36 -10.21 36.53
N TRP A 347 -21.59 -8.98 36.98
CA TRP A 347 -20.61 -7.88 36.83
C TRP A 347 -19.46 -8.02 37.83
N LEU A 348 -18.25 -7.96 37.29
CA LEU A 348 -16.99 -7.90 38.04
C LEU A 348 -16.38 -6.51 37.88
N ALA A 349 -16.07 -5.85 38.99
CA ALA A 349 -15.35 -4.59 38.94
C ALA A 349 -13.94 -4.78 38.33
N VAL A 350 -13.58 -3.95 37.39
CA VAL A 350 -12.25 -3.92 36.77
C VAL A 350 -11.38 -2.90 37.50
N GLU A 351 -10.26 -3.31 38.08
CA GLU A 351 -9.27 -2.38 38.61
C GLU A 351 -8.67 -1.56 37.44
N GLN A 352 -9.01 -0.28 37.38
CA GLN A 352 -8.41 0.62 36.40
C GLN A 352 -6.94 0.89 36.77
N GLU A 353 -6.00 0.42 35.94
CA GLU A 353 -4.57 0.73 36.08
C GLU A 353 -4.22 2.21 35.79
N SER A 354 -5.13 2.96 35.17
CA SER A 354 -4.93 4.37 34.85
C SER A 354 -5.47 5.23 35.99
N GLY A 355 -4.62 6.07 36.60
CA GLY A 355 -5.01 7.05 37.62
C GLY A 355 -5.93 8.19 37.05
N ALA A 356 -6.82 7.86 36.13
CA ALA A 356 -7.87 8.75 35.64
C ALA A 356 -8.96 8.86 36.72
N PHE A 357 -9.27 10.07 37.14
CA PHE A 357 -10.33 10.37 38.08
C PHE A 357 -11.63 10.44 37.30
N VAL A 358 -12.49 9.43 37.39
CA VAL A 358 -13.83 9.45 36.79
C VAL A 358 -14.75 10.21 37.75
N ILE A 359 -15.30 11.33 37.32
CA ILE A 359 -16.31 12.07 38.07
C ILE A 359 -17.68 11.60 37.59
N HIS A 360 -18.38 10.82 38.40
CA HIS A 360 -19.78 10.46 38.15
C HIS A 360 -20.65 11.67 38.51
N LEU A 361 -21.10 12.41 37.49
CA LEU A 361 -22.09 13.48 37.64
C LEU A 361 -23.46 12.82 37.80
N GLY A 362 -24.19 13.16 38.84
CA GLY A 362 -25.58 12.69 39.02
C GLY A 362 -25.77 11.44 39.86
N GLY A 363 -24.71 10.94 40.52
CA GLY A 363 -24.79 9.75 41.38
C GLY A 363 -24.29 8.48 40.67
N GLU A 364 -23.89 7.49 41.46
CA GLU A 364 -23.41 6.19 40.97
C GLU A 364 -24.54 5.18 41.00
N LEU A 365 -24.91 4.65 39.83
CA LEU A 365 -25.82 3.49 39.71
C LEU A 365 -25.00 2.24 39.44
N ALA A 366 -25.37 1.16 40.13
CA ALA A 366 -24.79 -0.13 39.80
C ALA A 366 -25.19 -0.54 38.36
N PRO A 367 -24.31 -1.24 37.62
CA PRO A 367 -24.66 -1.77 36.31
C PRO A 367 -25.91 -2.66 36.37
N PRO A 368 -26.71 -2.75 35.30
CA PRO A 368 -27.98 -3.44 35.32
C PRO A 368 -27.80 -4.96 35.47
N GLU A 369 -28.62 -5.61 36.31
CA GLU A 369 -28.55 -7.05 36.50
C GLU A 369 -29.11 -7.77 35.26
N TYR A 370 -28.26 -8.55 34.57
CA TYR A 370 -28.64 -9.34 33.41
C TYR A 370 -29.35 -10.65 33.81
N ARG A 371 -30.47 -10.96 33.19
CA ARG A 371 -31.20 -12.18 33.33
C ARG A 371 -31.18 -12.93 32.01
N PHE A 372 -30.67 -14.15 32.03
CA PHE A 372 -30.55 -14.99 30.85
C PHE A 372 -31.64 -16.07 30.82
N THR A 373 -32.10 -16.38 29.62
CA THR A 373 -32.95 -17.54 29.34
C THR A 373 -32.14 -18.54 28.50
N GLU A 374 -32.21 -19.81 28.90
CA GLU A 374 -31.47 -20.89 28.26
C GLU A 374 -32.40 -22.04 27.91
N GLU A 375 -32.14 -22.70 26.78
CA GLU A 375 -32.81 -23.95 26.38
C GLU A 375 -31.73 -24.91 25.84
N ASP A 376 -31.72 -26.13 26.33
CA ASP A 376 -30.72 -27.15 26.00
C ASP A 376 -29.25 -26.71 26.16
N GLY A 377 -28.96 -25.75 27.06
CA GLY A 377 -27.65 -25.21 27.32
C GLY A 377 -27.23 -24.07 26.37
N ALA A 378 -28.10 -23.72 25.42
CA ALA A 378 -27.92 -22.55 24.56
C ALA A 378 -28.71 -21.35 25.11
N MET A 379 -28.14 -20.17 25.02
CA MET A 379 -28.79 -18.91 25.36
C MET A 379 -29.88 -18.59 24.32
N THR A 380 -31.13 -18.43 24.80
CA THR A 380 -32.27 -18.06 23.96
C THR A 380 -32.71 -16.62 24.15
N GLY A 381 -32.25 -15.96 25.21
CA GLY A 381 -32.55 -14.56 25.43
C GLY A 381 -31.81 -13.96 26.62
N MET A 382 -31.89 -12.66 26.74
CA MET A 382 -31.42 -11.91 27.90
C MET A 382 -32.32 -10.68 28.11
N ALA A 383 -32.45 -10.24 29.36
CA ALA A 383 -33.16 -9.03 29.70
C ALA A 383 -32.56 -8.37 30.93
N PHE A 384 -32.72 -7.06 31.02
CA PHE A 384 -32.51 -6.31 32.25
C PHE A 384 -33.61 -5.27 32.43
N THR A 385 -33.89 -4.91 33.69
CA THR A 385 -34.85 -3.87 34.03
C THR A 385 -34.27 -3.00 35.13
N VAL A 386 -34.39 -1.70 34.97
CA VAL A 386 -33.98 -0.71 35.97
C VAL A 386 -35.21 0.14 36.33
N THR A 387 -35.43 0.36 37.62
CA THR A 387 -36.53 1.20 38.11
C THR A 387 -36.00 2.16 39.17
N LEU A 388 -36.29 3.43 39.02
CA LEU A 388 -35.97 4.47 39.96
C LEU A 388 -37.29 5.18 40.34
N GLU A 389 -37.53 5.34 41.62
CA GLU A 389 -38.71 6.03 42.14
C GLU A 389 -38.27 7.07 43.17
N ASN A 390 -38.74 8.30 43.01
CA ASN A 390 -38.42 9.46 43.89
C ASN A 390 -36.90 9.58 44.15
N SER A 391 -36.11 9.54 43.05
CA SER A 391 -34.66 9.51 43.09
C SER A 391 -34.08 10.81 42.51
N ASP A 392 -33.07 11.34 43.20
CA ASP A 392 -32.30 12.51 42.74
C ASP A 392 -31.13 12.10 41.82
N VAL A 393 -31.02 10.78 41.49
CA VAL A 393 -29.97 10.25 40.63
C VAL A 393 -30.35 10.42 39.17
N TRP A 394 -29.39 10.75 38.33
CA TRP A 394 -29.58 10.79 36.89
C TRP A 394 -29.88 9.38 36.34
N ALA A 395 -30.86 9.28 35.47
CA ALA A 395 -31.22 8.02 34.86
C ALA A 395 -30.40 7.84 33.57
N PRO A 396 -29.49 6.84 33.49
CA PRO A 396 -28.64 6.61 32.31
C PRO A 396 -29.44 5.97 31.17
N SER A 397 -28.94 6.14 29.96
CA SER A 397 -29.56 5.61 28.75
C SER A 397 -29.28 4.12 28.50
N TYR A 398 -28.31 3.52 29.17
CA TYR A 398 -27.84 2.15 28.93
C TYR A 398 -27.54 1.83 27.47
N GLN A 399 -27.21 2.86 26.66
CA GLN A 399 -26.95 2.70 25.21
C GLN A 399 -25.76 1.79 24.91
N ASP A 400 -24.73 1.80 25.76
CA ASP A 400 -23.54 1.00 25.59
C ASP A 400 -23.82 -0.47 25.90
N GLU A 401 -24.54 -0.73 27.00
CA GLU A 401 -24.99 -2.06 27.39
C GLU A 401 -25.94 -2.67 26.36
N MET A 402 -26.90 -1.89 25.83
CA MET A 402 -27.80 -2.32 24.76
C MET A 402 -27.02 -2.64 23.48
N THR A 403 -26.15 -1.73 23.05
CA THR A 403 -25.35 -1.88 21.83
C THR A 403 -24.44 -3.11 21.90
N LEU A 404 -23.68 -3.25 23.01
CA LEU A 404 -22.80 -4.38 23.22
C LEU A 404 -23.56 -5.69 23.32
N SER A 405 -24.72 -5.70 23.97
CA SER A 405 -25.57 -6.88 24.05
C SER A 405 -26.14 -7.28 22.68
N ALA A 406 -26.64 -6.31 21.90
CA ALA A 406 -27.13 -6.55 20.54
C ALA A 406 -26.01 -7.07 19.62
N LEU A 407 -24.85 -6.46 19.66
CA LEU A 407 -23.67 -6.95 18.92
C LEU A 407 -23.28 -8.37 19.33
N SER A 408 -23.33 -8.69 20.65
CA SER A 408 -22.88 -9.96 21.20
C SER A 408 -23.87 -11.11 20.94
N PHE A 409 -25.16 -10.84 20.85
CA PHE A 409 -26.20 -11.84 20.67
C PHE A 409 -26.81 -11.87 19.26
N VAL A 410 -27.31 -10.73 18.76
CA VAL A 410 -27.82 -10.61 17.38
C VAL A 410 -26.69 -10.78 16.37
N GLY A 411 -25.56 -10.12 16.61
CA GLY A 411 -24.35 -10.24 15.77
C GLY A 411 -23.75 -11.65 15.76
N ALA A 412 -24.02 -12.45 16.79
CA ALA A 412 -23.58 -13.84 16.88
C ALA A 412 -24.43 -14.81 16.05
N GLN A 413 -25.61 -14.42 15.58
CA GLN A 413 -26.45 -15.33 14.79
C GLN A 413 -25.71 -15.76 13.51
N ALA A 414 -25.91 -17.02 13.10
CA ALA A 414 -25.14 -17.65 12.02
C ALA A 414 -25.29 -16.93 10.66
N ASP A 415 -26.44 -16.32 10.41
CA ASP A 415 -26.81 -15.60 9.20
C ASP A 415 -26.46 -14.09 9.24
N CYS A 416 -26.07 -13.54 10.39
CA CYS A 416 -25.58 -12.16 10.47
C CYS A 416 -24.22 -12.02 9.79
N LEU A 417 -24.08 -11.12 8.83
CA LEU A 417 -22.87 -10.91 8.05
C LEU A 417 -22.07 -9.68 8.55
N PRO A 418 -20.74 -9.61 8.29
CA PRO A 418 -19.91 -8.46 8.71
C PRO A 418 -20.34 -7.10 8.15
N LEU A 419 -21.12 -7.09 7.07
CA LEU A 419 -21.66 -5.88 6.42
C LEU A 419 -23.19 -5.80 6.57
N ASP A 420 -23.72 -6.35 7.65
CA ASP A 420 -25.14 -6.33 7.90
C ASP A 420 -25.68 -4.91 8.13
N GLY A 421 -26.58 -4.49 7.26
CA GLY A 421 -27.18 -3.15 7.31
C GLY A 421 -28.29 -3.01 8.34
N GLU A 422 -28.99 -4.10 8.66
CA GLU A 422 -30.13 -4.10 9.60
C GLU A 422 -29.62 -3.96 11.03
N LEU A 423 -28.61 -4.78 11.41
CA LEU A 423 -27.97 -4.67 12.72
C LEU A 423 -27.32 -3.27 12.90
N ALA A 424 -26.66 -2.75 11.86
CA ALA A 424 -26.08 -1.40 11.91
C ALA A 424 -27.15 -0.30 12.06
N ALA A 425 -28.32 -0.49 11.46
CA ALA A 425 -29.46 0.44 11.63
C ALA A 425 -30.02 0.42 13.05
N LEU A 426 -30.21 -0.77 13.63
CA LEU A 426 -30.64 -0.96 15.02
C LEU A 426 -29.66 -0.27 16.00
N ILE A 427 -28.35 -0.51 15.84
CA ILE A 427 -27.33 0.13 16.70
C ILE A 427 -27.37 1.63 16.59
N ARG A 428 -27.55 2.16 15.37
CA ARG A 428 -27.68 3.59 15.16
C ARG A 428 -28.91 4.16 15.86
N GLN A 429 -30.07 3.47 15.76
CA GLN A 429 -31.30 3.89 16.41
C GLN A 429 -31.14 3.95 17.94
N ILE A 430 -30.54 2.90 18.54
CA ILE A 430 -30.24 2.86 19.97
C ILE A 430 -29.32 4.04 20.37
N SER A 431 -28.32 4.34 19.55
CA SER A 431 -27.36 5.41 19.87
C SER A 431 -27.91 6.83 19.67
N GLU A 432 -28.76 7.03 18.66
CA GLU A 432 -29.32 8.35 18.36
C GLU A 432 -30.58 8.67 19.22
N HIS A 433 -31.33 7.63 19.62
CA HIS A 433 -32.60 7.75 20.35
C HIS A 433 -32.67 6.80 21.55
N PRO A 434 -31.78 6.91 22.54
CA PRO A 434 -31.65 5.91 23.61
C PRO A 434 -32.81 5.85 24.60
N PHE A 435 -33.71 6.84 24.59
CA PHE A 435 -34.92 6.92 25.45
C PHE A 435 -36.21 6.73 24.67
N GLU A 436 -36.14 6.18 23.46
CA GLU A 436 -37.32 5.83 22.67
C GLU A 436 -37.58 4.32 22.71
N ASP A 437 -38.86 3.94 22.63
CA ASP A 437 -39.24 2.54 22.51
C ASP A 437 -38.78 1.96 21.18
N VAL A 438 -38.17 0.77 21.23
CA VAL A 438 -37.69 0.03 20.06
C VAL A 438 -38.20 -1.39 20.11
N GLN A 439 -38.76 -1.89 19.01
CA GLN A 439 -39.09 -3.28 18.83
C GLN A 439 -38.77 -3.72 17.40
N GLU A 440 -37.68 -4.47 17.24
CA GLU A 440 -37.19 -4.93 15.95
C GLU A 440 -36.86 -6.43 16.01
N THR A 441 -37.12 -7.14 14.93
CA THR A 441 -36.75 -8.57 14.81
C THR A 441 -35.72 -8.75 13.73
N LEU A 442 -34.53 -9.18 14.10
CA LEU A 442 -33.36 -9.31 13.24
C LEU A 442 -32.73 -10.70 13.43
N HIS A 443 -32.45 -11.41 12.35
CA HIS A 443 -31.80 -12.74 12.42
C HIS A 443 -32.47 -13.73 13.37
N GLY A 444 -33.81 -13.66 13.49
CA GLY A 444 -34.55 -14.52 14.40
C GLY A 444 -34.44 -14.15 15.89
N VAL A 445 -33.97 -12.96 16.19
CA VAL A 445 -33.95 -12.38 17.55
C VAL A 445 -34.84 -11.12 17.57
N THR A 446 -35.79 -11.07 18.47
CA THR A 446 -36.59 -9.86 18.75
C THR A 446 -35.89 -9.05 19.83
N VAL A 447 -35.54 -7.81 19.51
CA VAL A 447 -34.96 -6.83 20.42
C VAL A 447 -36.04 -5.83 20.82
N THR A 448 -36.27 -5.69 22.12
CA THR A 448 -37.28 -4.78 22.67
C THR A 448 -36.64 -3.85 23.69
N CYS A 449 -36.86 -2.55 23.55
CA CYS A 449 -36.54 -1.53 24.55
C CYS A 449 -37.83 -0.77 24.87
N GLU A 450 -38.20 -0.70 26.13
CA GLU A 450 -39.33 0.08 26.64
C GLU A 450 -38.83 1.07 27.69
N VAL A 451 -39.11 2.36 27.51
CA VAL A 451 -38.70 3.45 28.42
C VAL A 451 -39.91 4.25 28.85
N ASP A 452 -40.17 4.29 30.14
CA ASP A 452 -41.22 5.13 30.73
C ASP A 452 -40.62 6.01 31.84
N TYR A 453 -40.82 7.30 31.73
CA TYR A 453 -40.29 8.22 32.74
C TYR A 453 -41.20 9.45 32.95
N SER A 454 -41.18 9.97 34.19
CA SER A 454 -41.84 11.21 34.58
C SER A 454 -41.00 11.96 35.61
N GLY A 455 -41.08 13.28 35.62
CA GLY A 455 -40.27 14.13 36.50
C GLY A 455 -38.78 14.18 36.14
N TYR A 456 -38.43 13.79 34.88
CA TYR A 456 -37.10 13.89 34.31
C TYR A 456 -37.15 14.63 32.98
N PHE A 457 -36.06 15.29 32.61
CA PHE A 457 -35.87 15.85 31.28
C PHE A 457 -34.62 15.34 30.61
N ASP A 458 -34.67 15.20 29.30
CA ASP A 458 -33.52 14.79 28.52
C ASP A 458 -32.61 16.00 28.28
N ALA A 459 -31.37 15.93 28.80
CA ALA A 459 -30.33 16.94 28.63
C ALA A 459 -29.47 16.76 27.36
N GLY A 460 -29.71 15.71 26.55
CA GLY A 460 -28.94 15.37 25.36
C GLY A 460 -27.53 14.86 25.66
N MET A 461 -27.27 14.40 26.89
CA MET A 461 -25.95 13.89 27.32
C MET A 461 -25.98 12.37 27.61
N GLY A 462 -26.95 11.65 27.08
CA GLY A 462 -27.12 10.20 27.35
C GLY A 462 -27.64 9.88 28.75
N ALA A 463 -28.23 10.86 29.44
CA ALA A 463 -28.87 10.68 30.75
C ALA A 463 -30.05 11.64 30.90
N LEU A 464 -31.07 11.17 31.60
CA LEU A 464 -32.19 11.99 32.03
C LEU A 464 -31.87 12.63 33.41
N ILE A 465 -32.11 13.94 33.53
CA ILE A 465 -31.86 14.70 34.75
C ILE A 465 -33.18 14.89 35.49
N PRO A 466 -33.24 14.65 36.81
CA PRO A 466 -34.46 14.90 37.58
C PRO A 466 -34.82 16.39 37.62
N GLU A 467 -36.10 16.73 37.48
CA GLU A 467 -36.63 18.09 37.64
C GLU A 467 -36.68 18.46 39.13
N GLU A 468 -36.36 19.70 39.44
CA GLU A 468 -36.45 20.21 40.83
C GLU A 468 -37.88 20.07 41.36
N ASP A 469 -38.03 19.53 42.58
CA ASP A 469 -39.31 19.35 43.28
C ASP A 469 -40.35 18.44 42.58
N ALA A 470 -39.97 17.65 41.54
CA ALA A 470 -40.86 16.72 40.90
C ALA A 470 -40.84 15.31 41.55
N GLU A 471 -41.98 14.64 41.57
CA GLU A 471 -41.99 13.18 41.83
C GLU A 471 -41.39 12.48 40.60
N THR A 472 -40.22 11.87 40.78
CA THR A 472 -39.51 11.19 39.71
C THR A 472 -39.85 9.70 39.64
N ALA A 473 -40.13 9.22 38.46
CA ALA A 473 -40.24 7.78 38.15
C ALA A 473 -39.52 7.48 36.83
N TYR A 474 -38.73 6.46 36.83
CA TYR A 474 -38.01 5.95 35.65
C TYR A 474 -38.08 4.44 35.62
N ARG A 475 -38.55 3.89 34.51
CA ARG A 475 -38.53 2.48 34.21
C ARG A 475 -37.94 2.24 32.87
N PHE A 476 -36.88 1.44 32.82
CA PHE A 476 -36.18 1.04 31.63
C PHE A 476 -36.17 -0.48 31.55
N HIS A 477 -36.66 -1.04 30.45
CA HIS A 477 -36.67 -2.46 30.19
C HIS A 477 -36.04 -2.73 28.82
N PHE A 478 -35.01 -3.56 28.80
CA PHE A 478 -34.38 -4.03 27.56
C PHE A 478 -34.41 -5.57 27.57
N SER A 479 -34.79 -6.17 26.42
CA SER A 479 -34.78 -7.61 26.25
C SER A 479 -34.44 -8.01 24.83
N MET A 480 -33.84 -9.16 24.69
CA MET A 480 -33.58 -9.86 23.44
C MET A 480 -34.03 -11.29 23.58
N GLU A 481 -34.89 -11.74 22.68
CA GLU A 481 -35.47 -13.09 22.72
C GLU A 481 -35.38 -13.72 21.34
N ARG A 482 -34.91 -14.98 21.29
CA ARG A 482 -34.89 -15.76 20.06
C ARG A 482 -36.32 -16.14 19.71
N THR A 483 -36.77 -15.75 18.54
CA THR A 483 -38.06 -16.13 18.01
C THR A 483 -37.95 -17.54 17.48
N ASP A 484 -38.78 -18.48 17.99
CA ASP A 484 -38.81 -19.84 17.50
C ASP A 484 -38.93 -19.87 15.98
N ARG A 485 -38.01 -20.57 15.31
CA ARG A 485 -38.19 -20.90 13.90
C ARG A 485 -39.33 -21.89 13.77
N THR A 486 -40.58 -21.36 13.54
CA THR A 486 -41.72 -22.15 13.13
C THR A 486 -41.51 -22.85 11.80
#